data_ea0eaae78fd91114c400454fc2572094
#
_entry.id   ea0eaae78fd91114c400454fc2572094
#
_cell.length_a   1.000
_cell.length_b   1.000
_cell.length_c   1.000
_cell.angle_alpha   90.00
_cell.angle_beta   90.00
_cell.angle_gamma   90.00
#
_symmetry.space_group_name_H-M   'P 1'
#
loop_
_entity.id
_entity.type
_entity.pdbx_description
1 polymer ?
#
loop_
_entity_poly.entity_id
_entity_poly.type
_entity_poly.pdbx_seq_one_letter_code
_entity_poly.pdbx_strand_id
1 'polypeptide(L)'
;MAEKKRGRPVGSTNKPKNKDGIRVMSFDKQIENAPVIKKNQALDIIQYGQKNTYPYDLINLYNTSVTHKACIDFATNAIVGDGIDWDIINEEVQNPNYYMGWNEFIRAMAFDFSLYSAFAFQIIKNKDGKTYSFFPQPIETIRLEEMDEDGVINNAYICKDWSAPSKYPPVKIPMFGFQQEKEIPMGVPYLFYHKQYNPVNAYYGLPVYTSAINAIMAEAQFQIWDLKNIVNGFTPVGALTLPDVETDEERQAVINNITRLFTGAENSNSIMINFRTNIEDKPVEFTPFNTGQATNVNLYQDANERTINRIMAAHKIPSKCLIGYPSDDLGFSDSGAYMEAAFALYNVNVANNNRKEILDVINNIFKMNGVNIIIKLKPLRYSLDEKAEEEKIDTNETPVGETQTEEEVTEREDNTL
;
A
#
# COMPACT_ATOMS: atom_id res chain seq x y z
N MET A 1 68.89 18.12 -17.70
CA MET A 1 67.78 18.11 -16.71
C MET A 1 66.80 17.04 -17.11
N ALA A 2 66.75 15.95 -16.37
CA ALA A 2 65.89 14.78 -16.70
C ALA A 2 64.57 14.87 -15.95
N GLU A 3 63.46 14.84 -16.71
CA GLU A 3 62.13 14.86 -16.17
C GLU A 3 61.80 13.54 -15.44
N LYS A 4 61.46 13.65 -14.14
CA LYS A 4 60.98 12.55 -13.31
C LYS A 4 59.54 12.17 -13.73
N LYS A 5 59.34 11.00 -14.34
CA LYS A 5 58.03 10.36 -14.49
C LYS A 5 57.46 10.06 -13.12
N ARG A 6 56.29 10.65 -12.79
CA ARG A 6 55.53 10.34 -11.60
C ARG A 6 55.01 8.91 -11.69
N GLY A 7 55.47 8.04 -10.80
CA GLY A 7 54.99 6.68 -10.63
C GLY A 7 53.55 6.68 -10.08
N ARG A 8 52.76 5.72 -10.53
CA ARG A 8 51.38 5.42 -10.10
C ARG A 8 51.39 5.02 -8.60
N PRO A 9 50.41 5.44 -7.76
CA PRO A 9 50.39 5.02 -6.35
C PRO A 9 50.24 3.52 -6.22
N VAL A 10 51.06 2.92 -5.37
CA VAL A 10 51.02 1.52 -4.99
C VAL A 10 49.78 1.35 -4.07
N GLY A 11 48.80 0.57 -4.53
CA GLY A 11 47.59 0.28 -3.71
C GLY A 11 46.30 0.02 -4.49
N SER A 12 46.29 0.14 -5.82
CA SER A 12 45.13 -0.24 -6.63
C SER A 12 45.24 -1.71 -7.01
N THR A 13 44.80 -2.61 -6.13
CA THR A 13 44.55 -3.99 -6.52
C THR A 13 43.37 -4.03 -7.50
N ASN A 14 43.66 -4.37 -8.77
CA ASN A 14 42.63 -4.80 -9.69
C ASN A 14 41.93 -6.02 -9.07
N LYS A 15 40.72 -5.86 -8.58
CA LYS A 15 39.87 -7.02 -8.28
C LYS A 15 39.73 -7.82 -9.56
N PRO A 16 39.95 -9.15 -9.57
CA PRO A 16 39.78 -9.96 -10.75
C PRO A 16 38.33 -9.76 -11.23
N LYS A 17 38.15 -9.42 -12.50
CA LYS A 17 36.84 -9.48 -13.12
C LYS A 17 36.45 -10.97 -13.12
N ASN A 18 35.49 -11.35 -12.30
CA ASN A 18 34.87 -12.67 -12.36
C ASN A 18 34.37 -12.86 -13.79
N LYS A 19 35.02 -13.76 -14.51
CA LYS A 19 34.61 -14.17 -15.87
C LYS A 19 33.47 -15.19 -15.83
N ASP A 20 33.07 -15.64 -14.66
CA ASP A 20 32.03 -16.64 -14.50
C ASP A 20 30.67 -15.95 -14.29
N GLY A 21 29.80 -16.08 -15.29
CA GLY A 21 28.56 -15.35 -15.47
C GLY A 21 27.40 -15.70 -14.54
N ILE A 22 27.62 -16.16 -13.31
CA ILE A 22 26.57 -16.29 -12.30
C ILE A 22 26.55 -15.00 -11.49
N ARG A 23 25.74 -14.03 -11.92
CA ARG A 23 25.36 -12.92 -11.07
C ARG A 23 24.27 -13.42 -10.11
N VAL A 24 24.68 -13.77 -8.90
CA VAL A 24 23.74 -13.82 -7.77
C VAL A 24 23.26 -12.40 -7.57
N MET A 25 21.99 -12.15 -7.87
CA MET A 25 21.35 -10.89 -7.50
C MET A 25 21.22 -10.90 -5.98
N SER A 26 22.12 -10.23 -5.29
CA SER A 26 21.92 -9.89 -3.89
C SER A 26 20.89 -8.76 -3.83
N PHE A 27 19.82 -8.97 -3.06
CA PHE A 27 18.88 -7.90 -2.73
C PHE A 27 19.55 -6.99 -1.71
N ASP A 28 20.33 -6.02 -2.18
CA ASP A 28 21.05 -5.07 -1.33
C ASP A 28 20.16 -3.95 -0.77
N LYS A 29 18.88 -3.92 -1.11
CA LYS A 29 17.97 -2.90 -0.64
C LYS A 29 17.04 -3.47 0.45
N GLN A 30 17.57 -3.63 1.66
CA GLN A 30 16.74 -3.85 2.83
C GLN A 30 16.05 -2.53 3.20
N ILE A 31 14.73 -2.55 3.26
CA ILE A 31 13.94 -1.46 3.83
C ILE A 31 14.04 -1.59 5.35
N GLU A 32 14.28 -0.48 6.03
CA GLU A 32 14.34 -0.44 7.49
C GLU A 32 12.97 -0.79 8.08
N ASN A 33 12.91 -1.74 9.01
CA ASN A 33 11.68 -2.05 9.73
C ASN A 33 11.27 -0.88 10.65
N ALA A 34 12.26 -0.19 11.24
CA ALA A 34 12.05 1.03 11.99
C ALA A 34 13.02 2.09 11.46
N PRO A 35 12.55 3.27 11.05
CA PRO A 35 13.41 4.29 10.46
C PRO A 35 14.38 4.85 11.50
N VAL A 36 15.64 4.95 11.12
CA VAL A 36 16.65 5.62 11.93
C VAL A 36 16.38 7.11 11.91
N ILE A 37 16.36 7.73 13.10
CA ILE A 37 16.16 9.16 13.28
C ILE A 37 17.54 9.82 13.43
N LYS A 38 17.84 10.74 12.52
CA LYS A 38 19.06 11.51 12.52
C LYS A 38 18.77 12.97 12.23
N LYS A 39 19.46 13.88 12.93
CA LYS A 39 19.44 15.30 12.59
C LYS A 39 20.31 15.55 11.34
N ASN A 40 19.74 16.23 10.36
CA ASN A 40 20.52 16.79 9.25
C ASN A 40 20.92 18.23 9.62
N GLN A 41 22.17 18.44 9.99
CA GLN A 41 22.67 19.75 10.43
C GLN A 41 22.60 20.83 9.34
N ALA A 42 22.69 20.44 8.07
CA ALA A 42 22.70 21.41 6.96
C ALA A 42 21.32 22.01 6.67
N LEU A 43 20.25 21.25 6.95
CA LEU A 43 18.86 21.65 6.67
C LEU A 43 18.03 21.87 7.93
N ASP A 44 18.61 21.66 9.12
CA ASP A 44 17.94 21.73 10.43
C ASP A 44 16.65 20.89 10.50
N ILE A 45 16.70 19.70 9.92
CA ILE A 45 15.59 18.75 9.90
C ILE A 45 15.95 17.43 10.55
N ILE A 46 14.94 16.74 11.03
CA ILE A 46 15.05 15.35 11.44
C ILE A 46 14.79 14.46 10.22
N GLN A 47 15.76 13.62 9.87
CA GLN A 47 15.63 12.70 8.74
C GLN A 47 14.61 11.60 9.05
N TYR A 48 13.84 11.20 8.04
CA TYR A 48 12.92 10.07 8.13
C TYR A 48 13.56 8.85 7.46
N GLY A 49 14.25 8.05 8.27
CA GLY A 49 15.08 6.92 7.84
C GLY A 49 16.50 7.31 7.46
N GLN A 50 17.37 6.32 7.30
CA GLN A 50 18.82 6.50 7.12
C GLN A 50 19.16 7.38 5.90
N LYS A 51 18.38 7.27 4.81
CA LYS A 51 18.57 8.03 3.56
C LYS A 51 17.56 9.17 3.41
N ASN A 52 16.78 9.44 4.45
CA ASN A 52 15.67 10.40 4.41
C ASN A 52 14.59 10.07 3.35
N THR A 53 14.44 8.79 2.98
CA THR A 53 13.52 8.31 1.93
C THR A 53 12.54 7.26 2.42
N TYR A 54 12.47 6.99 3.71
CA TYR A 54 11.62 5.95 4.27
C TYR A 54 10.15 6.01 3.82
N PRO A 55 9.47 7.19 3.77
CA PRO A 55 8.10 7.26 3.26
C PRO A 55 7.95 6.82 1.80
N TYR A 56 8.94 7.10 0.94
CA TYR A 56 8.92 6.62 -0.46
C TYR A 56 9.09 5.10 -0.54
N ASP A 57 9.88 4.52 0.36
CA ASP A 57 10.01 3.07 0.45
C ASP A 57 8.67 2.42 0.84
N LEU A 58 7.89 3.04 1.76
CA LEU A 58 6.54 2.58 2.12
C LEU A 58 5.55 2.68 0.94
N ILE A 59 5.56 3.78 0.19
CA ILE A 59 4.77 3.92 -1.06
C ILE A 59 5.14 2.82 -2.06
N ASN A 60 6.43 2.53 -2.19
CA ASN A 60 6.89 1.49 -3.10
C ASN A 60 6.38 0.11 -2.67
N LEU A 61 6.38 -0.20 -1.37
CA LEU A 61 5.78 -1.43 -0.84
C LEU A 61 4.27 -1.52 -1.17
N TYR A 62 3.53 -0.44 -0.97
CA TYR A 62 2.11 -0.35 -1.32
C TYR A 62 1.86 -0.62 -2.81
N ASN A 63 2.72 -0.11 -3.70
CA ASN A 63 2.56 -0.29 -5.15
C ASN A 63 3.04 -1.65 -5.67
N THR A 64 3.84 -2.40 -4.91
CA THR A 64 4.46 -3.64 -5.39
C THR A 64 3.87 -4.91 -4.80
N SER A 65 3.25 -4.85 -3.63
CA SER A 65 2.62 -6.01 -2.96
C SER A 65 1.10 -5.93 -3.09
N VAL A 66 0.49 -6.92 -3.71
CA VAL A 66 -0.97 -7.00 -3.92
C VAL A 66 -1.71 -7.10 -2.59
N THR A 67 -1.26 -7.99 -1.71
CA THR A 67 -1.88 -8.19 -0.39
C THR A 67 -1.74 -6.96 0.48
N HIS A 68 -0.56 -6.34 0.53
CA HIS A 68 -0.34 -5.14 1.31
C HIS A 68 -1.21 -3.97 0.83
N LYS A 69 -1.28 -3.76 -0.50
CA LYS A 69 -2.15 -2.77 -1.10
C LYS A 69 -3.61 -3.00 -0.72
N ALA A 70 -4.11 -4.22 -0.88
CA ALA A 70 -5.48 -4.58 -0.53
C ALA A 70 -5.77 -4.33 0.98
N CYS A 71 -4.81 -4.62 1.86
CA CYS A 71 -4.93 -4.34 3.29
C CYS A 71 -5.03 -2.84 3.60
N ILE A 72 -4.21 -2.00 2.97
CA ILE A 72 -4.25 -0.53 3.15
C ILE A 72 -5.57 0.04 2.60
N ASP A 73 -5.99 -0.38 1.41
CA ASP A 73 -7.23 0.08 0.78
C ASP A 73 -8.45 -0.32 1.63
N PHE A 74 -8.47 -1.56 2.14
CA PHE A 74 -9.50 -2.04 3.06
C PHE A 74 -9.52 -1.23 4.37
N ALA A 75 -8.36 -1.00 4.99
CA ALA A 75 -8.25 -0.21 6.22
C ALA A 75 -8.78 1.22 6.00
N THR A 76 -8.40 1.85 4.88
CA THR A 76 -8.88 3.18 4.50
C THR A 76 -10.40 3.21 4.35
N ASN A 77 -10.98 2.26 3.62
CA ASN A 77 -12.42 2.16 3.42
C ASN A 77 -13.16 1.90 4.75
N ALA A 78 -12.63 1.02 5.60
CA ALA A 78 -13.22 0.73 6.90
C ALA A 78 -13.20 1.96 7.83
N ILE A 79 -12.16 2.81 7.77
CA ILE A 79 -12.09 4.05 8.54
C ILE A 79 -13.11 5.07 8.04
N VAL A 80 -13.16 5.31 6.73
CA VAL A 80 -14.05 6.31 6.10
C VAL A 80 -15.51 5.90 6.23
N GLY A 81 -15.83 4.60 6.07
CA GLY A 81 -17.18 4.12 5.98
C GLY A 81 -17.91 4.72 4.76
N ASP A 82 -19.20 5.00 4.90
CA ASP A 82 -20.03 5.68 3.89
C ASP A 82 -19.89 7.21 3.91
N GLY A 83 -18.86 7.72 4.61
CA GLY A 83 -18.58 9.14 4.73
C GLY A 83 -19.34 9.81 5.88
N ILE A 84 -19.41 11.15 5.82
CA ILE A 84 -20.04 11.95 6.88
C ILE A 84 -21.55 11.71 6.87
N ASP A 85 -22.12 11.57 8.07
CA ASP A 85 -23.55 11.51 8.29
C ASP A 85 -24.15 12.93 8.24
N TRP A 86 -24.50 13.36 7.02
CA TRP A 86 -25.07 14.68 6.77
C TRP A 86 -26.50 14.84 7.30
N ASP A 87 -27.21 13.73 7.57
CA ASP A 87 -28.60 13.77 8.05
C ASP A 87 -28.71 14.37 9.48
N ILE A 88 -27.60 14.36 10.22
CA ILE A 88 -27.54 14.96 11.55
C ILE A 88 -27.06 16.43 11.55
N ILE A 89 -26.71 16.97 10.40
CA ILE A 89 -26.13 18.31 10.24
C ILE A 89 -27.18 19.24 9.65
N ASN A 90 -27.68 20.16 10.47
CA ASN A 90 -28.70 21.14 10.07
C ASN A 90 -28.11 22.48 9.57
N GLU A 91 -26.80 22.61 9.52
CA GLU A 91 -26.10 23.85 9.15
C GLU A 91 -25.43 23.67 7.76
N GLU A 92 -25.37 24.77 7.00
CA GLU A 92 -24.62 24.79 5.76
C GLU A 92 -23.11 24.79 6.08
N VAL A 93 -22.43 23.70 5.71
CA VAL A 93 -21.01 23.50 5.99
C VAL A 93 -20.18 23.80 4.76
N GLN A 94 -19.30 24.76 4.86
CA GLN A 94 -18.35 25.09 3.80
C GLN A 94 -17.37 23.94 3.56
N ASN A 95 -17.08 23.63 2.29
CA ASN A 95 -16.06 22.64 1.92
C ASN A 95 -14.68 22.96 2.52
N PRO A 96 -13.83 21.96 2.76
CA PRO A 96 -12.50 22.17 3.34
C PRO A 96 -11.62 23.09 2.48
N ASN A 97 -11.79 23.04 1.15
CA ASN A 97 -11.12 23.91 0.20
C ASN A 97 -11.92 24.01 -1.11
N TYR A 98 -11.41 24.76 -2.10
CA TYR A 98 -12.12 25.07 -3.34
C TYR A 98 -12.20 23.92 -4.35
N TYR A 99 -11.45 22.81 -4.17
CA TYR A 99 -11.42 21.71 -5.14
C TYR A 99 -11.78 20.34 -4.54
N MET A 100 -12.00 20.23 -3.23
CA MET A 100 -12.19 18.96 -2.52
C MET A 100 -13.37 19.03 -1.56
N GLY A 101 -14.18 17.97 -1.52
CA GLY A 101 -15.23 17.80 -0.53
C GLY A 101 -14.72 17.15 0.76
N TRP A 102 -15.54 17.16 1.82
CA TRP A 102 -15.15 16.60 3.12
C TRP A 102 -14.88 15.09 3.06
N ASN A 103 -15.65 14.33 2.30
CA ASN A 103 -15.44 12.89 2.20
C ASN A 103 -14.09 12.55 1.54
N GLU A 104 -13.69 13.32 0.53
CA GLU A 104 -12.39 13.18 -0.12
C GLU A 104 -11.24 13.59 0.83
N PHE A 105 -11.42 14.67 1.59
CA PHE A 105 -10.46 15.13 2.58
C PHE A 105 -10.23 14.08 3.67
N ILE A 106 -11.31 13.51 4.23
CA ILE A 106 -11.23 12.44 5.24
C ILE A 106 -10.58 11.19 4.65
N ARG A 107 -10.91 10.85 3.40
CA ARG A 107 -10.29 9.70 2.70
C ARG A 107 -8.79 9.88 2.54
N ALA A 108 -8.32 11.07 2.19
CA ALA A 108 -6.89 11.36 2.09
C ALA A 108 -6.16 11.17 3.44
N MET A 109 -6.75 11.69 4.53
CA MET A 109 -6.21 11.49 5.88
C MET A 109 -6.24 10.02 6.31
N ALA A 110 -7.33 9.31 6.02
CA ALA A 110 -7.47 7.88 6.36
C ALA A 110 -6.47 7.02 5.59
N PHE A 111 -6.18 7.36 4.35
CA PHE A 111 -5.16 6.68 3.55
C PHE A 111 -3.76 6.89 4.12
N ASP A 112 -3.38 8.15 4.36
CA ASP A 112 -2.08 8.46 4.97
C ASP A 112 -1.94 7.82 6.34
N PHE A 113 -2.99 7.82 7.15
CA PHE A 113 -2.99 7.18 8.46
C PHE A 113 -2.83 5.66 8.38
N SER A 114 -3.46 5.02 7.40
CA SER A 114 -3.31 3.58 7.16
C SER A 114 -1.91 3.21 6.67
N LEU A 115 -1.30 4.06 5.83
CA LEU A 115 0.01 3.82 5.23
C LEU A 115 1.17 4.21 6.16
N TYR A 116 1.07 5.34 6.86
CA TYR A 116 2.17 5.94 7.64
C TYR A 116 1.94 5.96 9.15
N SER A 117 0.74 5.61 9.62
CA SER A 117 0.26 5.88 10.99
C SER A 117 0.41 7.35 11.38
N ALA A 118 0.27 8.22 10.39
CA ALA A 118 0.30 9.67 10.50
C ALA A 118 -0.49 10.31 9.36
N PHE A 119 -1.03 11.52 9.57
CA PHE A 119 -1.61 12.34 8.52
C PHE A 119 -1.33 13.81 8.78
N ALA A 120 -1.39 14.61 7.73
CA ALA A 120 -1.13 16.03 7.82
C ALA A 120 -1.96 16.84 6.83
N PHE A 121 -2.18 18.10 7.16
CA PHE A 121 -2.81 19.06 6.27
C PHE A 121 -2.32 20.48 6.56
N GLN A 122 -2.39 21.34 5.57
CA GLN A 122 -2.14 22.76 5.74
C GLN A 122 -3.44 23.47 6.15
N ILE A 123 -3.30 24.47 7.01
CA ILE A 123 -4.37 25.36 7.47
C ILE A 123 -4.03 26.75 6.99
N ILE A 124 -4.96 27.40 6.29
CA ILE A 124 -4.80 28.76 5.79
C ILE A 124 -6.02 29.57 6.19
N LYS A 125 -5.79 30.67 6.94
CA LYS A 125 -6.85 31.63 7.28
C LYS A 125 -7.24 32.40 6.01
N ASN A 126 -8.52 32.37 5.67
CA ASN A 126 -9.08 33.01 4.47
C ASN A 126 -9.07 34.55 4.57
N LYS A 127 -9.27 35.20 3.44
CA LYS A 127 -9.27 36.69 3.34
C LYS A 127 -10.42 37.34 4.09
N ASP A 128 -11.48 36.61 4.40
CA ASP A 128 -12.60 37.07 5.24
C ASP A 128 -12.22 37.26 6.71
N GLY A 129 -11.02 36.75 7.09
CA GLY A 129 -10.50 36.81 8.46
C GLY A 129 -11.24 35.94 9.49
N LYS A 130 -12.24 35.15 9.05
CA LYS A 130 -13.12 34.34 9.90
C LYS A 130 -13.03 32.86 9.63
N THR A 131 -12.92 32.45 8.36
CA THR A 131 -12.91 31.05 7.97
C THR A 131 -11.52 30.57 7.63
N TYR A 132 -11.33 29.24 7.62
CA TYR A 132 -10.08 28.58 7.32
C TYR A 132 -10.31 27.56 6.21
N SER A 133 -9.31 27.44 5.35
CA SER A 133 -9.23 26.38 4.33
C SER A 133 -8.19 25.34 4.71
N PHE A 134 -8.46 24.07 4.39
CA PHE A 134 -7.67 22.91 4.79
C PHE A 134 -7.26 22.13 3.54
N PHE A 135 -5.97 21.85 3.40
CA PHE A 135 -5.40 21.17 2.23
C PHE A 135 -4.60 19.95 2.71
N PRO A 136 -4.94 18.73 2.29
CA PRO A 136 -4.13 17.56 2.62
C PRO A 136 -2.68 17.78 2.22
N GLN A 137 -1.75 17.41 3.09
CA GLN A 137 -0.33 17.48 2.83
C GLN A 137 0.27 16.09 2.89
N PRO A 138 0.73 15.53 1.76
CA PRO A 138 1.29 14.19 1.72
C PRO A 138 2.49 14.01 2.66
N ILE A 139 2.48 12.95 3.46
CA ILE A 139 3.47 12.69 4.50
C ILE A 139 4.91 12.56 3.94
N GLU A 140 5.07 11.99 2.75
CA GLU A 140 6.38 11.83 2.12
C GLU A 140 7.08 13.15 1.86
N THR A 141 6.32 14.23 1.71
CA THR A 141 6.85 15.57 1.45
C THR A 141 7.32 16.32 2.70
N ILE A 142 6.97 15.84 3.90
CA ILE A 142 7.19 16.54 5.16
C ILE A 142 8.46 16.05 5.86
N ARG A 143 9.24 17.00 6.40
CA ARG A 143 10.25 16.72 7.43
C ARG A 143 10.11 17.73 8.56
N LEU A 144 10.23 17.22 9.78
CA LEU A 144 10.05 18.01 10.99
C LEU A 144 11.38 18.60 11.44
N GLU A 145 11.32 19.79 12.04
CA GLU A 145 12.43 20.40 12.78
C GLU A 145 12.66 19.63 14.09
N GLU A 146 13.82 19.80 14.70
CA GLU A 146 14.10 19.24 16.02
C GLU A 146 13.18 19.86 17.09
N MET A 147 12.78 19.05 18.06
CA MET A 147 12.06 19.54 19.24
C MET A 147 12.91 20.53 20.02
N ASP A 148 12.30 21.58 20.51
CA ASP A 148 12.92 22.50 21.45
C ASP A 148 13.09 21.88 22.86
N GLU A 149 13.57 22.70 23.82
CA GLU A 149 13.78 22.26 25.20
C GLU A 149 12.48 21.84 25.91
N ASP A 150 11.34 22.35 25.46
CA ASP A 150 10.00 22.02 25.96
C ASP A 150 9.37 20.79 25.24
N GLY A 151 10.10 20.20 24.29
CA GLY A 151 9.62 19.05 23.50
C GLY A 151 8.65 19.44 22.38
N VAL A 152 8.61 20.71 21.98
CA VAL A 152 7.70 21.22 20.95
C VAL A 152 8.42 21.32 19.60
N ILE A 153 7.74 20.89 18.55
CA ILE A 153 8.18 21.07 17.17
C ILE A 153 7.56 22.36 16.64
N ASN A 154 8.39 23.38 16.42
CA ASN A 154 7.89 24.69 16.02
C ASN A 154 7.69 24.84 14.52
N ASN A 155 8.47 24.11 13.70
CA ASN A 155 8.42 24.20 12.26
C ASN A 155 8.55 22.83 11.60
N ALA A 156 8.10 22.77 10.36
CA ALA A 156 8.36 21.68 9.44
C ALA A 156 8.89 22.21 8.11
N TYR A 157 9.36 21.32 7.28
CA TYR A 157 9.84 21.62 5.93
C TYR A 157 9.08 20.76 4.94
N ILE A 158 8.56 21.38 3.89
CA ILE A 158 7.91 20.71 2.78
C ILE A 158 8.84 20.72 1.58
N CYS A 159 9.12 19.55 1.03
CA CYS A 159 9.92 19.38 -0.16
C CYS A 159 9.20 18.46 -1.14
N LYS A 160 9.21 18.83 -2.41
CA LYS A 160 8.57 18.01 -3.46
C LYS A 160 9.21 16.62 -3.58
N ASP A 161 10.54 16.54 -3.39
CA ASP A 161 11.27 15.28 -3.50
C ASP A 161 12.52 15.33 -2.60
N TRP A 162 12.45 14.60 -1.50
CA TRP A 162 13.54 14.51 -0.53
C TRP A 162 14.73 13.66 -1.00
N SER A 163 14.61 12.96 -2.12
CA SER A 163 15.75 12.30 -2.76
C SER A 163 16.66 13.30 -3.50
N ALA A 164 16.13 14.47 -3.85
CA ALA A 164 16.84 15.52 -4.58
C ALA A 164 16.55 16.93 -4.04
N PRO A 165 16.83 17.20 -2.73
CA PRO A 165 16.50 18.49 -2.10
C PRO A 165 17.24 19.69 -2.69
N SER A 166 18.39 19.46 -3.33
CA SER A 166 19.12 20.53 -4.05
C SER A 166 18.36 20.99 -5.30
N LYS A 167 17.61 20.10 -5.95
CA LYS A 167 16.79 20.42 -7.12
C LYS A 167 15.43 21.02 -6.73
N TYR A 168 14.90 20.58 -5.60
CA TYR A 168 13.61 21.01 -5.05
C TYR A 168 13.84 21.55 -3.63
N PRO A 169 14.21 22.82 -3.48
CA PRO A 169 14.54 23.39 -2.17
C PRO A 169 13.38 23.26 -1.19
N PRO A 170 13.62 22.77 0.04
CA PRO A 170 12.60 22.68 1.07
C PRO A 170 12.07 24.07 1.47
N VAL A 171 10.78 24.16 1.70
CA VAL A 171 10.09 25.36 2.17
C VAL A 171 9.75 25.18 3.64
N LYS A 172 10.20 26.10 4.50
CA LYS A 172 9.88 26.10 5.93
C LYS A 172 8.44 26.56 6.16
N ILE A 173 7.68 25.82 6.98
CA ILE A 173 6.31 26.10 7.34
C ILE A 173 6.16 25.98 8.87
N PRO A 174 5.47 26.94 9.54
CA PRO A 174 5.19 26.85 10.97
C PRO A 174 4.20 25.71 11.28
N MET A 175 4.40 25.06 12.42
CA MET A 175 3.47 24.03 12.92
C MET A 175 2.26 24.68 13.58
N PHE A 176 1.13 23.99 13.50
CA PHE A 176 -0.12 24.36 14.16
C PHE A 176 -0.60 23.23 15.08
N GLY A 177 -1.03 23.61 16.28
CA GLY A 177 -1.72 22.73 17.23
C GLY A 177 -3.03 23.37 17.68
N PHE A 178 -4.12 22.61 17.73
CA PHE A 178 -5.44 23.09 18.16
C PHE A 178 -5.49 23.65 19.58
N GLN A 179 -4.51 23.28 20.40
CA GLN A 179 -4.40 23.75 21.80
C GLN A 179 -3.52 24.99 21.95
N GLN A 180 -2.91 25.45 20.87
CA GLN A 180 -2.08 26.66 20.89
C GLN A 180 -2.95 27.88 20.60
N GLU A 181 -2.90 28.87 21.45
CA GLU A 181 -3.57 30.19 21.27
C GLU A 181 -2.82 31.05 20.24
N LYS A 182 -2.30 30.47 19.18
CA LYS A 182 -1.63 31.24 18.11
C LYS A 182 -2.67 31.67 17.09
N GLU A 183 -2.83 32.98 16.94
CA GLU A 183 -3.60 33.52 15.83
C GLU A 183 -2.86 33.25 14.50
N ILE A 184 -3.55 32.58 13.54
CA ILE A 184 -3.02 32.36 12.20
C ILE A 184 -3.16 33.67 11.41
N PRO A 185 -2.05 34.25 10.90
CA PRO A 185 -2.13 35.38 9.98
C PRO A 185 -2.86 35.01 8.68
N MET A 186 -3.62 35.94 8.11
CA MET A 186 -4.33 35.70 6.85
C MET A 186 -3.37 35.33 5.73
N GLY A 187 -3.72 34.27 4.98
CA GLY A 187 -2.97 33.82 3.80
C GLY A 187 -1.64 33.14 4.11
N VAL A 188 -1.27 32.95 5.37
CA VAL A 188 -0.05 32.23 5.76
C VAL A 188 -0.40 30.78 6.05
N PRO A 189 0.21 29.80 5.36
CA PRO A 189 -0.02 28.38 5.64
C PRO A 189 0.64 27.94 6.94
N TYR A 190 -0.05 27.14 7.71
CA TYR A 190 0.44 26.42 8.88
C TYR A 190 0.24 24.93 8.64
N LEU A 191 1.13 24.09 9.16
CA LEU A 191 1.05 22.65 9.05
C LEU A 191 0.51 22.04 10.34
N PHE A 192 -0.61 21.32 10.24
CA PHE A 192 -1.03 20.36 11.25
C PHE A 192 -0.47 19.00 10.91
N TYR A 193 0.15 18.33 11.88
CA TYR A 193 0.71 16.99 11.74
C TYR A 193 0.29 16.13 12.92
N HIS A 194 -0.41 15.04 12.65
CA HIS A 194 -0.83 14.07 13.64
C HIS A 194 -0.11 12.74 13.37
N LYS A 195 0.33 12.08 14.43
CA LYS A 195 0.88 10.71 14.35
C LYS A 195 0.39 9.88 15.50
N GLN A 196 0.23 8.59 15.26
CA GLN A 196 -0.04 7.63 16.32
C GLN A 196 1.17 7.53 17.25
N TYR A 197 0.91 7.43 18.56
CA TYR A 197 1.99 7.28 19.54
C TYR A 197 2.81 6.02 19.27
N ASN A 198 4.11 6.18 19.24
CA ASN A 198 5.07 5.08 19.16
C ASN A 198 6.31 5.42 19.98
N PRO A 199 6.77 4.53 20.89
CA PRO A 199 7.94 4.78 21.74
C PRO A 199 9.27 4.77 20.99
N VAL A 200 9.31 4.14 19.80
CA VAL A 200 10.55 4.02 19.00
C VAL A 200 10.83 5.30 18.23
N ASN A 201 9.78 6.06 17.88
CA ASN A 201 9.94 7.26 17.05
C ASN A 201 9.14 8.44 17.63
N ALA A 202 9.87 9.43 18.19
CA ALA A 202 9.25 10.61 18.75
C ALA A 202 8.70 11.57 17.68
N TYR A 203 9.29 11.60 16.48
CA TYR A 203 8.97 12.57 15.44
C TYR A 203 7.94 12.08 14.43
N TYR A 204 8.14 10.88 13.89
CA TYR A 204 7.34 10.38 12.76
C TYR A 204 6.45 9.21 13.16
N GLY A 205 5.39 9.00 12.40
CA GLY A 205 4.58 7.80 12.51
C GLY A 205 5.39 6.54 12.21
N LEU A 206 5.06 5.45 12.87
CA LEU A 206 5.60 4.12 12.59
C LEU A 206 4.43 3.22 12.18
N PRO A 207 4.39 2.75 10.92
CA PRO A 207 3.28 1.94 10.44
C PRO A 207 3.08 0.67 11.26
N VAL A 208 1.82 0.28 11.48
CA VAL A 208 1.48 -0.92 12.26
C VAL A 208 2.04 -2.21 11.65
N TYR A 209 2.26 -2.22 10.33
CA TYR A 209 2.75 -3.37 9.57
C TYR A 209 4.28 -3.46 9.45
N THR A 210 5.04 -2.64 10.18
CA THR A 210 6.52 -2.64 10.10
C THR A 210 7.15 -4.01 10.35
N SER A 211 6.55 -4.85 11.19
CA SER A 211 7.01 -6.23 11.44
C SER A 211 6.86 -7.14 10.20
N ALA A 212 6.00 -6.79 9.25
CA ALA A 212 5.77 -7.56 8.03
C ALA A 212 6.49 -7.02 6.79
N ILE A 213 7.33 -5.99 6.89
CA ILE A 213 8.04 -5.39 5.73
C ILE A 213 8.77 -6.48 4.92
N ASN A 214 9.45 -7.41 5.58
CA ASN A 214 10.13 -8.51 4.90
C ASN A 214 9.15 -9.45 4.18
N ALA A 215 7.97 -9.69 4.72
CA ALA A 215 6.94 -10.50 4.07
C ALA A 215 6.37 -9.76 2.85
N ILE A 216 6.12 -8.46 2.96
CA ILE A 216 5.66 -7.61 1.86
C ILE A 216 6.69 -7.62 0.70
N MET A 217 7.97 -7.47 1.03
CA MET A 217 9.06 -7.57 0.05
C MET A 217 9.14 -8.97 -0.58
N ALA A 218 8.95 -10.03 0.21
CA ALA A 218 8.97 -11.40 -0.27
C ALA A 218 7.82 -11.65 -1.28
N GLU A 219 6.60 -11.17 -1.00
CA GLU A 219 5.48 -11.28 -1.93
C GLU A 219 5.79 -10.62 -3.27
N ALA A 220 6.34 -9.40 -3.25
CA ALA A 220 6.76 -8.71 -4.48
C ALA A 220 7.82 -9.52 -5.27
N GLN A 221 8.71 -10.23 -4.56
CA GLN A 221 9.70 -11.09 -5.21
C GLN A 221 9.09 -12.37 -5.78
N PHE A 222 8.11 -12.98 -5.13
CA PHE A 222 7.36 -14.12 -5.68
C PHE A 222 6.70 -13.75 -7.00
N GLN A 223 6.07 -12.58 -7.10
CA GLN A 223 5.46 -12.12 -8.35
C GLN A 223 6.50 -11.96 -9.49
N ILE A 224 7.66 -11.39 -9.19
CA ILE A 224 8.76 -11.26 -10.16
C ILE A 224 9.30 -12.64 -10.57
N TRP A 225 9.41 -13.55 -9.61
CA TRP A 225 9.87 -14.92 -9.86
C TRP A 225 8.87 -15.67 -10.74
N ASP A 226 7.57 -15.60 -10.47
CA ASP A 226 6.51 -16.18 -11.27
C ASP A 226 6.56 -15.65 -12.71
N LEU A 227 6.62 -14.33 -12.87
CA LEU A 227 6.74 -13.71 -14.19
C LEU A 227 7.97 -14.22 -14.96
N LYS A 228 9.12 -14.27 -14.29
CA LYS A 228 10.36 -14.78 -14.91
C LYS A 228 10.25 -16.25 -15.30
N ASN A 229 9.61 -17.08 -14.48
CA ASN A 229 9.38 -18.48 -14.80
C ASN A 229 8.43 -18.65 -16.00
N ILE A 230 7.37 -17.85 -16.06
CA ILE A 230 6.46 -17.85 -17.21
C ILE A 230 7.19 -17.44 -18.48
N VAL A 231 7.97 -16.36 -18.43
CA VAL A 231 8.69 -15.81 -19.58
C VAL A 231 9.85 -16.73 -20.05
N ASN A 232 10.55 -17.35 -19.10
CA ASN A 232 11.76 -18.16 -19.40
C ASN A 232 11.49 -19.68 -19.44
N GLY A 233 10.22 -20.12 -19.23
CA GLY A 233 9.90 -21.53 -18.98
C GLY A 233 10.36 -21.99 -17.59
N PHE A 234 9.51 -22.72 -16.87
CA PHE A 234 9.59 -23.02 -15.44
C PHE A 234 10.90 -23.62 -14.92
N THR A 235 11.71 -24.22 -15.76
CA THR A 235 13.06 -24.74 -15.43
C THR A 235 13.84 -25.03 -16.70
N PRO A 236 15.17 -24.95 -16.65
CA PRO A 236 15.97 -25.48 -17.74
C PRO A 236 15.61 -26.95 -17.96
N VAL A 237 15.15 -27.25 -19.17
CA VAL A 237 14.74 -28.63 -19.53
C VAL A 237 15.93 -29.60 -19.52
N GLY A 238 17.11 -29.06 -19.66
CA GLY A 238 18.35 -29.85 -19.66
C GLY A 238 19.58 -29.00 -19.97
N ALA A 239 20.73 -29.63 -19.95
CA ALA A 239 21.99 -29.08 -20.42
C ALA A 239 22.32 -29.58 -21.79
N LEU A 240 22.56 -28.66 -22.73
CA LEU A 240 23.10 -28.97 -24.07
C LEU A 240 24.61 -28.80 -24.03
N THR A 241 25.34 -29.89 -24.19
CA THR A 241 26.80 -29.87 -24.23
C THR A 241 27.25 -29.93 -25.70
N LEU A 242 27.99 -28.91 -26.10
CA LEU A 242 28.51 -28.73 -27.46
C LEU A 242 30.02 -28.89 -27.50
N PRO A 243 30.58 -29.30 -28.66
CA PRO A 243 32.01 -29.18 -28.92
C PRO A 243 32.48 -27.75 -28.76
N ASP A 244 33.67 -27.55 -28.25
CA ASP A 244 34.27 -26.22 -28.17
C ASP A 244 34.58 -25.71 -29.57
N VAL A 245 34.50 -24.40 -29.76
CA VAL A 245 34.82 -23.71 -31.00
C VAL A 245 36.08 -22.86 -30.77
N GLU A 246 36.84 -22.62 -31.85
CA GLU A 246 38.18 -22.04 -31.77
C GLU A 246 38.19 -20.59 -31.33
N THR A 247 37.10 -19.85 -31.59
CA THR A 247 37.03 -18.41 -31.29
C THR A 247 35.86 -18.02 -30.38
N ASP A 248 36.03 -16.98 -29.60
CA ASP A 248 34.96 -16.45 -28.74
C ASP A 248 33.79 -15.86 -29.56
N GLU A 249 34.07 -15.35 -30.78
CA GLU A 249 33.04 -14.88 -31.71
C GLU A 249 32.13 -16.00 -32.21
N GLU A 250 32.71 -17.15 -32.58
CA GLU A 250 31.96 -18.32 -33.00
C GLU A 250 31.13 -18.88 -31.84
N ARG A 251 31.71 -18.92 -30.61
CA ARG A 251 31.00 -19.33 -29.41
C ARG A 251 29.78 -18.45 -29.16
N GLN A 252 29.93 -17.13 -29.27
CA GLN A 252 28.84 -16.20 -29.12
C GLN A 252 27.78 -16.31 -30.20
N ALA A 253 28.19 -16.57 -31.45
CA ALA A 253 27.26 -16.81 -32.56
C ALA A 253 26.41 -18.08 -32.37
N VAL A 254 27.01 -19.16 -31.85
CA VAL A 254 26.31 -20.40 -31.50
C VAL A 254 25.31 -20.14 -30.34
N ILE A 255 25.75 -19.46 -29.29
CA ILE A 255 24.87 -19.08 -28.15
C ILE A 255 23.69 -18.25 -28.66
N ASN A 256 23.93 -17.23 -29.48
CA ASN A 256 22.88 -16.35 -30.00
C ASN A 256 21.87 -17.10 -30.88
N ASN A 257 22.34 -18.04 -31.71
CA ASN A 257 21.48 -18.87 -32.56
C ASN A 257 20.60 -19.81 -31.72
N ILE A 258 21.18 -20.46 -30.71
CA ILE A 258 20.44 -21.35 -29.81
C ILE A 258 19.45 -20.53 -28.98
N THR A 259 19.88 -19.40 -28.43
CA THR A 259 19.03 -18.50 -27.72
C THR A 259 17.81 -18.07 -28.56
N ARG A 260 18.03 -17.67 -29.82
CA ARG A 260 16.96 -17.29 -30.74
C ARG A 260 15.97 -18.42 -31.04
N LEU A 261 16.42 -19.67 -31.06
CA LEU A 261 15.59 -20.84 -31.36
C LEU A 261 14.80 -21.34 -30.17
N PHE A 262 15.31 -21.13 -28.93
CA PHE A 262 14.76 -21.73 -27.72
C PHE A 262 14.29 -20.70 -26.67
N THR A 263 14.46 -19.40 -26.91
CA THR A 263 13.98 -18.34 -26.01
C THR A 263 12.99 -17.43 -26.71
N GLY A 264 11.91 -17.10 -26.05
CA GLY A 264 10.82 -16.25 -26.53
C GLY A 264 9.47 -16.73 -26.02
N ALA A 265 8.45 -15.87 -26.04
CA ALA A 265 7.10 -16.19 -25.55
C ALA A 265 6.45 -17.39 -26.26
N GLU A 266 6.92 -17.74 -27.46
CA GLU A 266 6.46 -18.91 -28.23
C GLU A 266 7.33 -20.17 -28.02
N ASN A 267 8.53 -20.02 -27.40
CA ASN A 267 9.49 -21.11 -27.15
C ASN A 267 9.91 -21.10 -25.68
N SER A 268 9.05 -21.62 -24.82
CA SER A 268 9.11 -21.49 -23.35
C SER A 268 10.12 -22.38 -22.62
N ASN A 269 11.14 -22.93 -23.28
CA ASN A 269 12.08 -23.84 -22.63
C ASN A 269 13.48 -23.23 -22.55
N SER A 270 13.96 -22.98 -21.34
CA SER A 270 15.37 -22.61 -21.13
C SER A 270 16.28 -23.83 -21.18
N ILE A 271 17.39 -23.71 -21.91
CA ILE A 271 18.42 -24.74 -22.02
C ILE A 271 19.73 -24.17 -21.50
N MET A 272 20.43 -24.95 -20.68
CA MET A 272 21.79 -24.62 -20.25
C MET A 272 22.78 -25.05 -21.35
N ILE A 273 23.61 -24.15 -21.85
CA ILE A 273 24.60 -24.44 -22.87
C ILE A 273 25.97 -24.58 -22.21
N ASN A 274 26.64 -25.69 -22.44
CA ASN A 274 27.99 -25.95 -21.96
C ASN A 274 28.92 -26.31 -23.16
N PHE A 275 30.14 -25.78 -23.16
CA PHE A 275 31.17 -26.10 -24.16
C PHE A 275 32.24 -26.96 -23.53
N ARG A 276 32.63 -28.06 -24.22
CA ARG A 276 33.67 -29.00 -23.79
C ARG A 276 34.91 -28.94 -24.66
N THR A 277 36.05 -28.78 -24.07
CA THR A 277 37.35 -28.61 -24.76
C THR A 277 37.99 -29.91 -25.16
N ASN A 278 37.57 -31.07 -24.63
CA ASN A 278 38.10 -32.41 -25.02
C ASN A 278 36.97 -33.34 -25.38
N ILE A 279 36.76 -33.54 -26.68
CA ILE A 279 35.80 -34.50 -27.18
C ILE A 279 36.50 -35.41 -28.18
N GLU A 280 36.91 -36.56 -27.73
CA GLU A 280 37.02 -37.72 -28.57
C GLU A 280 35.60 -38.33 -28.69
N ASP A 281 34.97 -38.16 -29.86
CA ASP A 281 33.85 -38.94 -30.42
C ASP A 281 32.40 -38.74 -29.93
N LYS A 282 32.01 -37.63 -29.33
CA LYS A 282 30.55 -37.38 -29.13
C LYS A 282 30.13 -35.95 -29.55
N PRO A 283 29.33 -35.84 -30.62
CA PRO A 283 29.14 -34.55 -31.31
C PRO A 283 28.24 -33.57 -30.54
N VAL A 284 27.19 -33.99 -29.85
CA VAL A 284 26.25 -33.16 -29.07
C VAL A 284 25.56 -34.02 -28.03
N GLU A 285 25.57 -33.60 -26.79
CA GLU A 285 24.89 -34.34 -25.72
C GLU A 285 23.84 -33.45 -25.04
N PHE A 286 22.59 -33.90 -25.00
CA PHE A 286 21.52 -33.29 -24.24
C PHE A 286 21.27 -34.10 -22.98
N THR A 287 21.52 -33.50 -21.82
CA THR A 287 21.25 -34.11 -20.50
C THR A 287 20.00 -33.48 -19.92
N PRO A 288 18.85 -34.16 -19.91
CA PRO A 288 17.64 -33.64 -19.30
C PRO A 288 17.83 -33.55 -17.80
N PHE A 289 17.39 -32.42 -17.17
CA PHE A 289 17.33 -32.31 -15.74
C PHE A 289 16.06 -32.99 -15.23
N ASN A 290 16.23 -34.03 -14.45
CA ASN A 290 15.10 -34.66 -13.76
C ASN A 290 14.76 -33.83 -12.51
N THR A 291 14.08 -32.72 -12.71
CA THR A 291 13.60 -31.88 -11.62
C THR A 291 12.35 -32.54 -11.07
N GLY A 292 12.40 -32.95 -9.80
CA GLY A 292 11.21 -33.36 -9.05
C GLY A 292 10.25 -32.17 -8.88
N GLN A 293 9.59 -31.78 -9.97
CA GLN A 293 8.80 -30.56 -10.10
C GLN A 293 7.67 -30.44 -9.06
N ALA A 294 7.04 -31.56 -8.69
CA ALA A 294 5.91 -31.53 -7.76
C ALA A 294 6.27 -31.03 -6.35
N THR A 295 7.48 -31.34 -5.87
CA THR A 295 7.88 -30.96 -4.49
C THR A 295 8.22 -29.47 -4.40
N ASN A 296 8.78 -28.89 -5.43
CA ASN A 296 9.18 -27.48 -5.42
C ASN A 296 7.98 -26.54 -5.59
N VAL A 297 6.99 -26.88 -6.40
CA VAL A 297 5.77 -26.08 -6.61
C VAL A 297 4.99 -25.93 -5.30
N ASN A 298 4.80 -27.02 -4.56
CA ASN A 298 4.11 -27.00 -3.27
C ASN A 298 4.84 -26.13 -2.24
N LEU A 299 6.19 -26.20 -2.19
CA LEU A 299 6.97 -25.37 -1.25
C LEU A 299 6.81 -23.87 -1.53
N TYR A 300 6.72 -23.46 -2.81
CA TYR A 300 6.52 -22.06 -3.17
C TYR A 300 5.10 -21.60 -2.89
N GLN A 301 4.08 -22.42 -3.16
CA GLN A 301 2.69 -22.12 -2.82
C GLN A 301 2.52 -21.93 -1.31
N ASP A 302 3.04 -22.86 -0.52
CA ASP A 302 3.00 -22.78 0.95
C ASP A 302 3.76 -21.54 1.48
N ALA A 303 4.89 -21.18 0.85
CA ALA A 303 5.66 -20.01 1.23
C ALA A 303 4.89 -18.71 0.92
N ASN A 304 4.25 -18.62 -0.24
CA ASN A 304 3.42 -17.49 -0.63
C ASN A 304 2.21 -17.34 0.29
N GLU A 305 1.53 -18.42 0.59
CA GLU A 305 0.39 -18.41 1.52
C GLU A 305 0.78 -17.98 2.93
N ARG A 306 1.88 -18.48 3.46
CA ARG A 306 2.42 -18.01 4.76
C ARG A 306 2.77 -16.51 4.71
N THR A 307 3.23 -16.02 3.58
CA THR A 307 3.58 -14.61 3.38
C THR A 307 2.32 -13.74 3.43
N ILE A 308 1.27 -14.10 2.69
CA ILE A 308 -0.04 -13.44 2.72
C ILE A 308 -0.59 -13.40 4.16
N ASN A 309 -0.58 -14.54 4.86
CA ASN A 309 -1.08 -14.63 6.23
C ASN A 309 -0.30 -13.71 7.21
N ARG A 310 1.03 -13.57 7.04
CA ARG A 310 1.86 -12.66 7.85
C ARG A 310 1.53 -11.20 7.58
N ILE A 311 1.32 -10.82 6.32
CA ILE A 311 0.93 -9.45 5.95
C ILE A 311 -0.42 -9.11 6.57
N MET A 312 -1.41 -9.99 6.41
CA MET A 312 -2.75 -9.79 6.99
C MET A 312 -2.73 -9.69 8.52
N ALA A 313 -1.96 -10.57 9.17
CA ALA A 313 -1.81 -10.54 10.64
C ALA A 313 -1.21 -9.23 11.13
N ALA A 314 -0.22 -8.67 10.42
CA ALA A 314 0.37 -7.37 10.75
C ALA A 314 -0.62 -6.21 10.57
N HIS A 315 -1.51 -6.29 9.58
CA HIS A 315 -2.63 -5.37 9.41
C HIS A 315 -3.84 -5.67 10.30
N LYS A 316 -3.79 -6.73 11.11
CA LYS A 316 -4.88 -7.18 11.98
C LYS A 316 -6.17 -7.51 11.22
N ILE A 317 -6.07 -7.92 9.97
CA ILE A 317 -7.21 -8.32 9.15
C ILE A 317 -7.52 -9.79 9.42
N PRO A 318 -8.72 -10.11 9.94
CA PRO A 318 -9.03 -11.45 10.45
C PRO A 318 -9.39 -12.47 9.36
N SER A 319 -9.75 -12.02 8.17
CA SER A 319 -10.16 -12.92 7.07
C SER A 319 -9.67 -12.43 5.71
N LYS A 320 -9.22 -13.38 4.88
CA LYS A 320 -8.79 -13.15 3.49
C LYS A 320 -9.93 -12.59 2.61
N CYS A 321 -11.18 -12.98 2.90
CA CYS A 321 -12.35 -12.53 2.14
C CYS A 321 -12.54 -11.02 2.19
N LEU A 322 -12.17 -10.35 3.30
CA LEU A 322 -12.30 -8.90 3.46
C LEU A 322 -11.40 -8.10 2.50
N ILE A 323 -10.37 -8.73 1.96
CA ILE A 323 -9.44 -8.10 0.99
C ILE A 323 -9.53 -8.73 -0.41
N GLY A 324 -10.61 -9.48 -0.68
CA GLY A 324 -10.91 -10.01 -2.00
C GLY A 324 -10.29 -11.37 -2.34
N TYR A 325 -9.67 -12.06 -1.40
CA TYR A 325 -9.23 -13.45 -1.62
C TYR A 325 -10.41 -14.41 -1.38
N PRO A 326 -10.62 -15.41 -2.26
CA PRO A 326 -11.59 -16.45 -2.03
C PRO A 326 -11.23 -17.26 -0.78
N SER A 327 -12.23 -17.75 -0.07
CA SER A 327 -12.04 -18.67 1.04
C SER A 327 -12.50 -20.06 0.63
N ASP A 328 -11.58 -21.00 0.63
CA ASP A 328 -11.85 -22.40 0.26
C ASP A 328 -12.69 -23.13 1.34
N ASP A 329 -12.72 -22.61 2.57
CA ASP A 329 -13.33 -23.24 3.73
C ASP A 329 -14.80 -22.82 4.00
N LEU A 330 -15.33 -21.85 3.24
CA LEU A 330 -16.67 -21.32 3.47
C LEU A 330 -17.70 -22.00 2.56
N GLY A 331 -18.53 -22.89 3.11
CA GLY A 331 -19.74 -23.34 2.48
C GLY A 331 -20.69 -22.17 2.18
N PHE A 332 -21.47 -22.27 1.10
CA PHE A 332 -22.33 -21.19 0.58
C PHE A 332 -23.35 -20.63 1.60
N SER A 333 -23.70 -21.38 2.65
CA SER A 333 -24.74 -20.99 3.61
C SER A 333 -24.25 -20.13 4.79
N ASP A 334 -22.96 -20.24 5.17
CA ASP A 334 -22.43 -19.55 6.36
C ASP A 334 -21.44 -18.43 6.05
N SER A 335 -21.17 -18.19 4.76
CA SER A 335 -20.16 -17.22 4.32
C SER A 335 -20.50 -15.78 4.73
N GLY A 336 -21.77 -15.40 4.71
CA GLY A 336 -22.23 -14.05 5.07
C GLY A 336 -22.02 -13.74 6.55
N ALA A 337 -22.49 -14.58 7.44
CA ALA A 337 -22.36 -14.39 8.89
C ALA A 337 -20.88 -14.38 9.34
N TYR A 338 -20.05 -15.22 8.72
CA TYR A 338 -18.62 -15.22 9.00
C TYR A 338 -17.95 -13.89 8.57
N MET A 339 -18.29 -13.37 7.38
CA MET A 339 -17.73 -12.13 6.88
C MET A 339 -18.17 -10.93 7.73
N GLU A 340 -19.44 -10.91 8.15
CA GLU A 340 -19.95 -9.90 9.10
C GLU A 340 -19.21 -9.94 10.44
N ALA A 341 -19.02 -11.13 11.02
CA ALA A 341 -18.29 -11.31 12.26
C ALA A 341 -16.83 -10.89 12.13
N ALA A 342 -16.16 -11.25 11.03
CA ALA A 342 -14.78 -10.86 10.74
C ALA A 342 -14.67 -9.32 10.58
N PHE A 343 -15.59 -8.71 9.87
CA PHE A 343 -15.64 -7.26 9.70
C PHE A 343 -15.93 -6.53 11.01
N ALA A 344 -16.87 -7.02 11.81
CA ALA A 344 -17.18 -6.48 13.13
C ALA A 344 -15.95 -6.52 14.07
N LEU A 345 -15.22 -7.65 14.06
CA LEU A 345 -13.99 -7.79 14.82
C LEU A 345 -12.92 -6.77 14.40
N TYR A 346 -12.73 -6.56 13.09
CA TYR A 346 -11.81 -5.57 12.57
C TYR A 346 -12.23 -4.14 12.97
N ASN A 347 -13.52 -3.83 12.86
CA ASN A 347 -14.05 -2.53 13.24
C ASN A 347 -13.78 -2.21 14.72
N VAL A 348 -14.04 -3.15 15.62
CA VAL A 348 -13.82 -2.95 17.07
C VAL A 348 -12.35 -2.77 17.39
N ASN A 349 -11.48 -3.58 16.80
CA ASN A 349 -10.06 -3.62 17.17
C ASN A 349 -9.21 -2.54 16.46
N VAL A 350 -9.62 -2.07 15.28
CA VAL A 350 -8.78 -1.19 14.44
C VAL A 350 -9.55 0.02 13.94
N ALA A 351 -10.60 -0.19 13.11
CA ALA A 351 -11.19 0.90 12.36
C ALA A 351 -11.84 1.97 13.25
N ASN A 352 -12.55 1.57 14.30
CA ASN A 352 -13.21 2.52 15.22
C ASN A 352 -12.20 3.39 15.96
N ASN A 353 -11.06 2.84 16.39
CA ASN A 353 -10.03 3.60 17.07
C ASN A 353 -9.40 4.63 16.13
N ASN A 354 -9.01 4.21 14.93
CA ASN A 354 -8.42 5.09 13.92
C ASN A 354 -9.42 6.15 13.43
N ARG A 355 -10.69 5.76 13.26
CA ARG A 355 -11.79 6.67 12.92
C ARG A 355 -11.96 7.74 13.97
N LYS A 356 -11.91 7.38 15.27
CA LYS A 356 -12.04 8.34 16.38
C LYS A 356 -10.92 9.37 16.33
N GLU A 357 -9.66 8.98 16.13
CA GLU A 357 -8.54 9.92 16.03
C GLU A 357 -8.73 10.94 14.89
N ILE A 358 -9.20 10.49 13.73
CA ILE A 358 -9.49 11.38 12.59
C ILE A 358 -10.70 12.27 12.90
N LEU A 359 -11.78 11.72 13.47
CA LEU A 359 -12.98 12.49 13.80
C LEU A 359 -12.72 13.57 14.85
N ASP A 360 -11.88 13.31 15.85
CA ASP A 360 -11.50 14.30 16.84
C ASP A 360 -10.83 15.51 16.20
N VAL A 361 -9.97 15.27 15.18
CA VAL A 361 -9.35 16.35 14.40
C VAL A 361 -10.36 17.07 13.52
N ILE A 362 -11.24 16.35 12.83
CA ILE A 362 -12.29 16.94 11.99
C ILE A 362 -13.24 17.81 12.82
N ASN A 363 -13.66 17.34 13.99
CA ASN A 363 -14.50 18.12 14.89
C ASN A 363 -13.83 19.43 15.34
N ASN A 364 -12.51 19.41 15.56
CA ASN A 364 -11.76 20.64 15.86
C ASN A 364 -11.71 21.57 14.62
N ILE A 365 -11.57 21.05 13.41
CA ILE A 365 -11.64 21.82 12.17
C ILE A 365 -13.01 22.50 12.01
N PHE A 366 -14.10 21.76 12.22
CA PHE A 366 -15.45 22.31 12.16
C PHE A 366 -15.65 23.42 13.17
N LYS A 367 -15.18 23.21 14.41
CA LYS A 367 -15.24 24.23 15.47
C LYS A 367 -14.45 25.49 15.10
N MET A 368 -13.29 25.39 14.46
CA MET A 368 -12.54 26.53 13.94
C MET A 368 -13.33 27.35 12.92
N ASN A 369 -14.16 26.71 12.11
CA ASN A 369 -15.01 27.34 11.11
C ASN A 369 -16.39 27.77 11.69
N GLY A 370 -16.53 27.74 13.00
CA GLY A 370 -17.75 28.21 13.68
C GLY A 370 -18.91 27.20 13.68
N VAL A 371 -18.65 25.96 13.25
CA VAL A 371 -19.64 24.87 13.25
C VAL A 371 -19.48 24.06 14.53
N ASN A 372 -20.46 24.14 15.44
CA ASN A 372 -20.42 23.48 16.76
C ASN A 372 -21.21 22.15 16.75
N ILE A 373 -20.92 21.27 15.82
CA ILE A 373 -21.58 19.98 15.69
C ILE A 373 -20.53 18.87 15.89
N ILE A 374 -20.94 17.76 16.49
CA ILE A 374 -20.11 16.55 16.58
C ILE A 374 -20.39 15.71 15.33
N ILE A 375 -19.42 15.71 14.43
CA ILE A 375 -19.47 14.94 13.17
C ILE A 375 -19.36 13.44 13.48
N LYS A 376 -20.18 12.67 12.78
CA LYS A 376 -20.13 11.21 12.75
C LYS A 376 -19.90 10.73 11.33
N LEU A 377 -19.23 9.61 11.18
CA LEU A 377 -19.15 8.88 9.92
C LEU A 377 -20.17 7.74 9.97
N LYS A 378 -20.90 7.54 8.86
CA LYS A 378 -21.75 6.37 8.67
C LYS A 378 -20.85 5.13 8.60
N PRO A 379 -21.06 4.10 9.45
CA PRO A 379 -20.27 2.90 9.39
C PRO A 379 -20.54 2.18 8.06
N LEU A 380 -19.50 1.62 7.45
CA LEU A 380 -19.68 0.71 6.33
C LEU A 380 -20.53 -0.48 6.84
N ARG A 381 -21.65 -0.77 6.18
CA ARG A 381 -22.48 -1.91 6.48
C ARG A 381 -22.10 -3.05 5.56
N TYR A 382 -21.88 -4.20 6.13
CA TYR A 382 -21.72 -5.45 5.41
C TYR A 382 -22.94 -6.30 5.73
N SER A 383 -24.05 -6.08 5.02
CA SER A 383 -25.25 -6.86 5.18
C SER A 383 -25.66 -7.45 3.83
N LEU A 384 -25.94 -8.75 3.82
CA LEU A 384 -26.56 -9.42 2.68
C LEU A 384 -28.07 -9.19 2.61
N ASP A 385 -28.65 -8.58 3.65
CA ASP A 385 -30.10 -8.40 3.83
C ASP A 385 -30.61 -6.99 3.50
N GLU A 386 -29.95 -6.23 2.61
CA GLU A 386 -30.49 -4.93 2.17
C GLU A 386 -31.91 -5.00 1.59
N LYS A 387 -32.33 -6.18 1.09
CA LYS A 387 -33.72 -6.39 0.62
C LYS A 387 -34.75 -6.51 1.74
N ALA A 388 -34.37 -6.85 2.95
CA ALA A 388 -35.30 -7.05 4.06
C ALA A 388 -35.68 -5.75 4.77
N GLU A 389 -34.90 -4.68 4.65
CA GLU A 389 -35.25 -3.36 5.23
C GLU A 389 -36.07 -2.49 4.27
N GLU A 390 -35.87 -2.59 2.95
CA GLU A 390 -36.73 -1.88 1.97
C GLU A 390 -38.15 -2.47 1.94
N GLU A 391 -38.33 -3.77 2.10
CA GLU A 391 -39.68 -4.38 2.20
C GLU A 391 -40.43 -4.02 3.49
N LYS A 392 -39.77 -3.60 4.56
CA LYS A 392 -40.42 -3.17 5.81
C LYS A 392 -40.89 -1.71 5.80
N ILE A 393 -40.41 -0.89 4.89
CA ILE A 393 -40.83 0.50 4.74
C ILE A 393 -42.14 0.60 3.93
N ASP A 394 -42.38 -0.32 2.99
CA ASP A 394 -43.56 -0.30 2.11
C ASP A 394 -44.82 -0.94 2.73
N THR A 395 -44.75 -1.56 3.90
CA THR A 395 -45.91 -2.20 4.53
C THR A 395 -46.66 -1.34 5.54
N ASN A 396 -46.36 -0.04 5.67
CA ASN A 396 -47.06 0.89 6.53
C ASN A 396 -48.01 1.86 5.80
N GLU A 397 -48.52 1.49 4.62
CA GLU A 397 -49.67 2.16 4.07
C GLU A 397 -50.98 1.56 4.63
N THR A 398 -51.68 2.44 5.28
CA THR A 398 -53.01 2.32 5.93
C THR A 398 -54.04 1.64 5.05
N PRO A 399 -54.89 0.78 5.60
CA PRO A 399 -56.06 0.25 4.85
C PRO A 399 -57.14 1.33 4.77
N VAL A 400 -57.41 1.80 3.58
CA VAL A 400 -58.61 2.60 3.28
C VAL A 400 -59.78 1.67 3.10
N GLY A 401 -60.79 1.97 3.91
CA GLY A 401 -62.14 1.57 4.07
C GLY A 401 -62.83 0.63 3.06
N GLU A 402 -63.45 -0.34 3.64
CA GLU A 402 -64.53 -1.13 3.07
C GLU A 402 -65.69 -0.24 2.60
N THR A 403 -66.15 -0.50 1.39
CA THR A 403 -67.53 -0.16 0.99
C THR A 403 -68.17 -1.45 0.47
N GLN A 404 -69.12 -1.91 1.28
CA GLN A 404 -70.05 -2.99 0.91
C GLN A 404 -70.96 -2.58 -0.27
N THR A 405 -71.15 -3.47 -1.22
CA THR A 405 -72.32 -3.54 -2.00
C THR A 405 -72.67 -5.02 -2.26
N GLU A 406 -73.79 -5.37 -1.72
CA GLU A 406 -74.55 -6.62 -1.94
C GLU A 406 -75.09 -6.75 -3.37
N GLU A 407 -75.51 -7.95 -3.71
CA GLU A 407 -76.32 -8.42 -4.80
C GLU A 407 -75.54 -9.27 -5.82
N GLU A 408 -75.96 -10.43 -6.26
CA GLU A 408 -77.21 -11.31 -6.11
C GLU A 408 -76.88 -12.70 -6.68
N VAL A 409 -77.55 -13.68 -6.15
CA VAL A 409 -77.65 -15.08 -6.47
C VAL A 409 -78.00 -15.30 -7.94
N THR A 410 -77.39 -16.27 -8.62
CA THR A 410 -78.16 -17.27 -9.44
C THR A 410 -77.35 -18.54 -9.72
N GLU A 411 -77.94 -19.62 -9.32
CA GLU A 411 -77.70 -21.02 -9.69
C GLU A 411 -77.63 -21.23 -11.20
N ARG A 412 -76.79 -22.13 -11.64
CA ARG A 412 -77.28 -23.26 -12.51
C ARG A 412 -76.21 -24.35 -12.66
N GLU A 413 -76.71 -25.49 -12.34
CA GLU A 413 -76.27 -26.85 -12.63
C GLU A 413 -75.86 -27.06 -14.09
N ASP A 414 -74.98 -27.93 -14.30
CA ASP A 414 -75.12 -29.22 -14.94
C ASP A 414 -74.10 -29.55 -16.03
N ASN A 415 -73.52 -30.71 -15.83
CA ASN A 415 -73.29 -31.84 -16.74
C ASN A 415 -72.15 -31.90 -17.74
N THR A 416 -71.31 -32.90 -17.41
CA THR A 416 -70.82 -34.00 -18.29
C THR A 416 -70.01 -33.66 -19.54
N LEU A 417 -68.80 -34.07 -19.57
CA LEU A 417 -68.26 -35.34 -20.11
C LEU A 417 -66.71 -35.36 -19.86
#